data_f78af3a2b25d19b99f768e821a77143c
#
_entry.id   f78af3a2b25d19b99f768e821a77143c
#
_cell.length_a   1.000
_cell.length_b   1.000
_cell.length_c   1.000
_cell.angle_alpha   90.00
_cell.angle_beta   90.00
_cell.angle_gamma   90.00
#
_symmetry.space_group_name_H-M   'P 1'
#
loop_
_entity.id
_entity.type
_entity.pdbx_description
1 polymer ?
#
loop_
_entity_poly.entity_id
_entity_poly.type
_entity_poly.pdbx_seq_one_letter_code
_entity_poly.pdbx_strand_id
1 'polypeptide(L)'
;MVLNPRGFGAGTIRRATAFDDPWLRETGAEVYAAFGDFRSILPSWLHHPGVLTFVEEDKHHEPRGFILLGFYEPSDMPPVTYVADLLAIAVAPAHQNKGIGTRLLSYAVDLATTAGLRTAVSEMRLTVAHTNVGALKLFARHGFEVLDNHHGAYDGGQRAIRMRRRFRRST
;
A
#
# COMPACT_ATOMS: atom_id res chain seq x y z
N MET A 1 0.01 -22.83 -2.14
CA MET A 1 0.95 -23.34 -1.13
C MET A 1 1.33 -22.18 -0.24
N VAL A 2 0.79 -22.15 0.97
CA VAL A 2 1.00 -21.04 1.93
C VAL A 2 2.20 -21.44 2.76
N LEU A 3 3.34 -20.77 2.56
CA LEU A 3 4.49 -20.89 3.46
C LEU A 3 4.29 -19.94 4.63
N ASN A 4 3.94 -20.48 5.78
CA ASN A 4 3.94 -19.77 7.05
C ASN A 4 5.24 -20.09 7.80
N PRO A 5 6.19 -19.16 7.95
CA PRO A 5 7.29 -19.35 8.88
C PRO A 5 7.02 -18.59 10.19
N ARG A 6 6.62 -19.33 11.22
CA ARG A 6 6.87 -19.13 12.63
C ARG A 6 6.69 -17.71 13.21
N GLY A 7 5.63 -17.54 14.01
CA GLY A 7 5.51 -16.43 14.93
C GLY A 7 4.15 -16.40 15.62
N PHE A 8 4.10 -16.57 16.90
CA PHE A 8 2.92 -16.38 17.74
C PHE A 8 2.30 -15.00 17.43
N GLY A 9 1.05 -14.97 16.96
CA GLY A 9 0.30 -13.73 16.73
C GLY A 9 0.33 -13.15 15.32
N ALA A 10 0.91 -13.82 14.32
CA ALA A 10 0.83 -13.37 12.93
C ALA A 10 -0.60 -13.53 12.43
N GLY A 11 -1.23 -12.41 12.02
CA GLY A 11 -2.54 -12.42 11.39
C GLY A 11 -2.48 -12.94 9.96
N THR A 12 -3.65 -13.10 9.36
CA THR A 12 -3.83 -13.53 7.97
C THR A 12 -4.09 -12.31 7.10
N ILE A 13 -3.47 -12.26 5.91
CA ILE A 13 -3.80 -11.26 4.89
C ILE A 13 -4.73 -11.91 3.88
N ARG A 14 -5.90 -11.32 3.68
CA ARG A 14 -6.92 -11.77 2.73
C ARG A 14 -7.44 -10.65 1.86
N ARG A 15 -8.10 -11.00 0.77
CA ARG A 15 -8.83 -10.04 -0.05
C ARG A 15 -9.93 -9.39 0.79
N ALA A 16 -10.08 -8.06 0.65
CA ALA A 16 -11.21 -7.36 1.23
C ALA A 16 -12.52 -7.73 0.54
N THR A 17 -13.60 -7.66 1.28
CA THR A 17 -14.98 -7.85 0.83
C THR A 17 -15.80 -6.60 1.11
N ALA A 18 -17.01 -6.51 0.60
CA ALA A 18 -17.91 -5.40 0.90
C ALA A 18 -18.23 -5.24 2.40
N PHE A 19 -18.10 -6.30 3.18
CA PHE A 19 -18.28 -6.23 4.64
C PHE A 19 -17.17 -5.45 5.34
N ASP A 20 -16.00 -5.34 4.73
CA ASP A 20 -14.87 -4.58 5.28
C ASP A 20 -15.00 -3.07 5.03
N ASP A 21 -15.82 -2.64 4.06
CA ASP A 21 -15.91 -1.23 3.62
C ASP A 21 -16.11 -0.22 4.76
N PRO A 22 -17.03 -0.42 5.72
CA PRO A 22 -17.20 0.53 6.81
C PRO A 22 -15.93 0.71 7.64
N TRP A 23 -15.27 -0.40 7.98
CA TRP A 23 -14.04 -0.38 8.76
C TRP A 23 -12.87 0.26 7.98
N LEU A 24 -12.75 -0.05 6.67
CA LEU A 24 -11.71 0.53 5.80
C LEU A 24 -11.84 2.06 5.74
N ARG A 25 -13.06 2.57 5.58
CA ARG A 25 -13.34 4.01 5.52
C ARG A 25 -13.01 4.72 6.84
N GLU A 26 -13.47 4.16 7.96
CA GLU A 26 -13.22 4.74 9.29
C GLU A 26 -11.72 4.74 9.62
N THR A 27 -11.06 3.60 9.46
CA THR A 27 -9.63 3.46 9.75
C THR A 27 -8.79 4.34 8.82
N GLY A 28 -9.12 4.39 7.52
CA GLY A 28 -8.43 5.27 6.58
C GLY A 28 -8.62 6.75 6.91
N ALA A 29 -9.84 7.17 7.26
CA ALA A 29 -10.12 8.54 7.68
C ALA A 29 -9.33 8.93 8.94
N GLU A 30 -9.20 8.02 9.91
CA GLU A 30 -8.45 8.26 11.14
C GLU A 30 -6.94 8.33 10.87
N VAL A 31 -6.38 7.34 10.18
CA VAL A 31 -4.93 7.25 9.93
C VAL A 31 -4.42 8.38 9.04
N TYR A 32 -5.21 8.79 8.05
CA TYR A 32 -4.83 9.83 7.10
C TYR A 32 -5.40 11.21 7.39
N ALA A 33 -6.02 11.43 8.56
CA ALA A 33 -6.68 12.69 8.92
C ALA A 33 -5.80 13.94 8.75
N ALA A 34 -4.49 13.83 9.01
CA ALA A 34 -3.55 14.94 8.86
C ALA A 34 -3.21 15.27 7.40
N PHE A 35 -3.51 14.38 6.45
CA PHE A 35 -3.06 14.51 5.06
C PHE A 35 -4.18 14.91 4.09
N GLY A 36 -5.43 14.72 4.45
CA GLY A 36 -6.58 15.06 3.61
C GLY A 36 -7.85 14.30 3.97
N ASP A 37 -8.92 14.54 3.20
CA ASP A 37 -10.22 13.88 3.39
C ASP A 37 -10.24 12.48 2.76
N PHE A 38 -9.57 11.54 3.38
CA PHE A 38 -9.56 10.14 2.92
C PHE A 38 -10.92 9.44 3.08
N ARG A 39 -11.81 9.96 3.92
CA ARG A 39 -13.20 9.46 4.01
C ARG A 39 -13.94 9.59 2.67
N SER A 40 -13.71 10.69 1.95
CA SER A 40 -14.30 10.94 0.63
C SER A 40 -13.53 10.25 -0.50
N ILE A 41 -12.21 10.11 -0.38
CA ILE A 41 -11.35 9.56 -1.43
C ILE A 41 -11.43 8.03 -1.50
N LEU A 42 -11.33 7.33 -0.36
CA LEU A 42 -11.26 5.87 -0.29
C LEU A 42 -12.40 5.15 -1.02
N PRO A 43 -13.67 5.58 -0.93
CA PRO A 43 -14.76 4.88 -1.62
C PRO A 43 -14.56 4.74 -3.13
N SER A 44 -13.99 5.76 -3.78
CA SER A 44 -13.74 5.72 -5.22
C SER A 44 -12.64 4.71 -5.60
N TRP A 45 -11.67 4.48 -4.71
CA TRP A 45 -10.61 3.50 -4.90
C TRP A 45 -11.05 2.08 -4.58
N LEU A 46 -11.81 1.89 -3.48
CA LEU A 46 -12.26 0.56 -3.04
C LEU A 46 -13.07 -0.18 -4.10
N HIS A 47 -13.85 0.54 -4.90
CA HIS A 47 -14.71 -0.03 -5.93
C HIS A 47 -14.17 0.12 -7.35
N HIS A 48 -12.96 0.67 -7.51
CA HIS A 48 -12.35 0.80 -8.83
C HIS A 48 -11.86 -0.57 -9.33
N PRO A 49 -12.22 -1.00 -10.57
CA PRO A 49 -11.85 -2.33 -11.07
C PRO A 49 -10.34 -2.58 -11.19
N GLY A 50 -9.53 -1.51 -11.30
CA GLY A 50 -8.06 -1.60 -11.33
C GLY A 50 -7.39 -1.59 -9.95
N VAL A 51 -8.16 -1.67 -8.85
CA VAL A 51 -7.64 -1.62 -7.49
C VAL A 51 -7.88 -2.93 -6.75
N LEU A 52 -6.84 -3.43 -6.11
CA LEU A 52 -6.87 -4.61 -5.26
C LEU A 52 -6.73 -4.16 -3.80
N THR A 53 -7.70 -4.53 -2.96
CA THR A 53 -7.70 -4.23 -1.53
C THR A 53 -7.51 -5.51 -0.72
N PHE A 54 -6.61 -5.47 0.25
CA PHE A 54 -6.34 -6.56 1.18
C PHE A 54 -6.41 -6.07 2.62
N VAL A 55 -6.88 -6.93 3.50
CA VAL A 55 -7.00 -6.69 4.94
C VAL A 55 -6.14 -7.71 5.68
N GLU A 56 -5.41 -7.23 6.66
CA GLU A 56 -4.74 -8.08 7.65
C GLU A 56 -5.65 -8.18 8.88
N GLU A 57 -5.97 -9.40 9.26
CA GLU A 57 -6.85 -9.71 10.38
C GLU A 57 -6.15 -10.61 11.41
N ASP A 58 -6.62 -10.59 12.64
CA ASP A 58 -6.14 -11.46 13.69
C ASP A 58 -6.79 -12.86 13.64
N LYS A 59 -6.50 -13.70 14.63
CA LYS A 59 -7.07 -15.06 14.76
C LYS A 59 -8.58 -15.10 15.02
N HIS A 60 -9.18 -13.96 15.37
CA HIS A 60 -10.62 -13.82 15.58
C HIS A 60 -11.32 -13.16 14.38
N HIS A 61 -10.60 -12.99 13.26
CA HIS A 61 -11.05 -12.31 12.04
C HIS A 61 -11.31 -10.80 12.23
N GLU A 62 -10.73 -10.18 13.28
CA GLU A 62 -10.83 -8.74 13.48
C GLU A 62 -9.77 -8.01 12.62
N PRO A 63 -10.18 -7.07 11.79
CA PRO A 63 -9.27 -6.35 10.90
C PRO A 63 -8.38 -5.39 11.68
N ARG A 64 -7.08 -5.34 11.34
CA ARG A 64 -6.08 -4.54 12.02
C ARG A 64 -5.32 -3.59 11.11
N GLY A 65 -5.25 -3.89 9.83
CA GLY A 65 -4.59 -3.06 8.84
C GLY A 65 -5.03 -3.42 7.42
N PHE A 66 -4.72 -2.55 6.46
CA PHE A 66 -5.07 -2.78 5.07
C PHE A 66 -4.08 -2.18 4.08
N ILE A 67 -4.13 -2.64 2.85
CA ILE A 67 -3.42 -2.09 1.69
C ILE A 67 -4.37 -1.97 0.50
N LEU A 68 -4.15 -0.92 -0.31
CA LEU A 68 -4.75 -0.74 -1.62
C LEU A 68 -3.66 -0.66 -2.68
N LEU A 69 -3.76 -1.52 -3.69
CA LEU A 69 -2.87 -1.54 -4.85
C LEU A 69 -3.65 -1.21 -6.12
N GLY A 70 -3.23 -0.16 -6.83
CA GLY A 70 -3.68 0.14 -8.17
C GLY A 70 -2.66 -0.32 -9.21
N PHE A 71 -3.14 -0.61 -10.45
CA PHE A 71 -2.26 -0.90 -11.59
C PHE A 71 -2.65 0.03 -12.72
N TYR A 72 -1.67 0.72 -13.29
CA TYR A 72 -1.90 1.67 -14.38
C TYR A 72 -0.70 1.78 -15.32
N GLU A 73 -0.93 2.32 -16.51
CA GLU A 73 0.10 2.67 -17.47
C GLU A 73 0.53 4.13 -17.25
N PRO A 74 1.77 4.38 -16.81
CA PRO A 74 2.22 5.74 -16.50
C PRO A 74 2.63 6.47 -17.78
N SER A 75 2.33 7.77 -17.84
CA SER A 75 2.67 8.62 -19.00
C SER A 75 4.17 8.93 -19.15
N ASP A 76 4.95 8.71 -18.11
CA ASP A 76 6.41 8.94 -18.05
C ASP A 76 7.23 7.69 -18.40
N MET A 77 6.61 6.63 -18.90
CA MET A 77 7.26 5.39 -19.28
C MET A 77 6.88 4.97 -20.73
N PRO A 78 7.65 4.06 -21.36
CA PRO A 78 7.29 3.52 -22.66
C PRO A 78 5.88 2.91 -22.69
N PRO A 79 5.19 2.97 -23.83
CA PRO A 79 3.87 2.34 -23.98
C PRO A 79 3.85 0.87 -23.56
N VAL A 80 2.68 0.41 -23.09
CA VAL A 80 2.47 -0.97 -22.62
C VAL A 80 3.34 -1.34 -21.41
N THR A 81 3.87 -0.34 -20.71
CA THR A 81 4.55 -0.55 -19.42
C THR A 81 3.58 -0.23 -18.28
N TYR A 82 3.45 -1.14 -17.33
CA TYR A 82 2.57 -0.94 -16.18
C TYR A 82 3.38 -0.74 -14.91
N VAL A 83 2.79 -0.02 -13.96
CA VAL A 83 3.29 0.10 -12.59
C VAL A 83 2.23 -0.36 -11.61
N ALA A 84 2.67 -0.94 -10.49
CA ALA A 84 1.84 -1.12 -9.32
C ALA A 84 1.96 0.13 -8.45
N ASP A 85 0.85 0.72 -8.04
CA ASP A 85 0.85 1.88 -7.13
C ASP A 85 0.26 1.49 -5.78
N LEU A 86 1.03 1.66 -4.72
CA LEU A 86 0.53 1.54 -3.35
C LEU A 86 -0.26 2.80 -3.03
N LEU A 87 -1.57 2.75 -3.25
CA LEU A 87 -2.48 3.87 -3.06
C LEU A 87 -2.70 4.19 -1.58
N ALA A 88 -2.73 3.16 -0.74
CA ALA A 88 -2.84 3.30 0.71
C ALA A 88 -2.25 2.10 1.44
N ILE A 89 -1.66 2.35 2.60
CA ILE A 89 -1.29 1.36 3.59
C ILE A 89 -1.60 1.94 4.97
N ALA A 90 -2.44 1.29 5.74
CA ALA A 90 -2.84 1.77 7.05
C ALA A 90 -2.91 0.63 8.07
N VAL A 91 -2.53 0.95 9.30
CA VAL A 91 -2.69 0.10 10.47
C VAL A 91 -3.50 0.87 11.49
N ALA A 92 -4.58 0.27 11.99
CA ALA A 92 -5.41 0.88 13.01
C ALA A 92 -4.55 1.29 14.23
N PRO A 93 -4.77 2.48 14.83
CA PRO A 93 -3.89 3.04 15.86
C PRO A 93 -3.58 2.08 17.02
N ALA A 94 -4.57 1.31 17.49
CA ALA A 94 -4.40 0.32 18.55
C ALA A 94 -3.47 -0.85 18.19
N HIS A 95 -3.15 -1.01 16.91
CA HIS A 95 -2.36 -2.14 16.39
C HIS A 95 -1.04 -1.71 15.75
N GLN A 96 -0.70 -0.43 15.77
CA GLN A 96 0.57 0.10 15.26
C GLN A 96 1.78 -0.41 16.06
N ASN A 97 2.97 -0.34 15.46
CA ASN A 97 4.25 -0.77 16.05
C ASN A 97 4.32 -2.27 16.43
N LYS A 98 3.49 -3.11 15.79
CA LYS A 98 3.45 -4.58 15.99
C LYS A 98 3.87 -5.34 14.71
N GLY A 99 4.53 -4.67 13.77
CA GLY A 99 5.01 -5.28 12.53
C GLY A 99 3.94 -5.50 11.45
N ILE A 100 2.69 -5.05 11.66
CA ILE A 100 1.59 -5.24 10.70
C ILE A 100 1.88 -4.49 9.39
N GLY A 101 2.32 -3.23 9.46
CA GLY A 101 2.70 -2.46 8.28
C GLY A 101 3.81 -3.11 7.46
N THR A 102 4.81 -3.70 8.14
CA THR A 102 5.88 -4.47 7.48
C THR A 102 5.33 -5.69 6.75
N ARG A 103 4.43 -6.45 7.36
CA ARG A 103 3.82 -7.63 6.72
C ARG A 103 2.96 -7.25 5.52
N LEU A 104 2.12 -6.22 5.67
CA LEU A 104 1.29 -5.69 4.59
C LEU A 104 2.13 -5.21 3.40
N LEU A 105 3.19 -4.44 3.66
CA LEU A 105 4.07 -3.94 2.60
C LEU A 105 4.84 -5.08 1.93
N SER A 106 5.36 -6.05 2.68
CA SER A 106 6.01 -7.23 2.12
C SER A 106 5.06 -8.00 1.21
N TYR A 107 3.82 -8.22 1.65
CA TYR A 107 2.79 -8.87 0.85
C TYR A 107 2.50 -8.11 -0.46
N ALA A 108 2.36 -6.78 -0.39
CA ALA A 108 2.13 -5.93 -1.57
C ALA A 108 3.30 -6.01 -2.57
N VAL A 109 4.53 -5.97 -2.07
CA VAL A 109 5.74 -6.07 -2.91
C VAL A 109 5.84 -7.44 -3.57
N ASP A 110 5.57 -8.53 -2.83
CA ASP A 110 5.61 -9.88 -3.38
C ASP A 110 4.53 -10.08 -4.45
N LEU A 111 3.32 -9.57 -4.21
CA LEU A 111 2.22 -9.61 -5.18
C LEU A 111 2.58 -8.85 -6.47
N ALA A 112 3.08 -7.61 -6.35
CA ALA A 112 3.47 -6.79 -7.48
C ALA A 112 4.68 -7.38 -8.24
N THR A 113 5.66 -7.95 -7.54
CA THR A 113 6.80 -8.63 -8.14
C THR A 113 6.35 -9.87 -8.93
N THR A 114 5.44 -10.67 -8.35
CA THR A 114 4.88 -11.84 -9.02
C THR A 114 4.07 -11.46 -10.24
N ALA A 115 3.29 -10.37 -10.18
CA ALA A 115 2.61 -9.81 -11.34
C ALA A 115 3.62 -9.40 -12.42
N GLY A 116 4.73 -8.76 -12.05
CA GLY A 116 5.80 -8.34 -12.96
C GLY A 116 6.46 -9.49 -13.71
N LEU A 117 6.51 -10.69 -13.14
CA LEU A 117 7.05 -11.89 -13.82
C LEU A 117 6.12 -12.40 -14.96
N ARG A 118 4.84 -12.07 -14.91
CA ARG A 118 3.81 -12.56 -15.83
C ARG A 118 3.24 -11.48 -16.75
N THR A 119 3.51 -10.22 -16.45
CA THR A 119 2.96 -9.06 -17.15
C THR A 119 4.06 -8.01 -17.37
N ALA A 120 3.68 -6.87 -17.95
CA ALA A 120 4.59 -5.74 -18.15
C ALA A 120 4.76 -4.82 -16.93
N VAL A 121 4.39 -5.24 -15.73
CA VAL A 121 4.61 -4.46 -14.49
C VAL A 121 6.11 -4.43 -14.18
N SER A 122 6.71 -3.25 -14.22
CA SER A 122 8.16 -3.05 -14.14
C SER A 122 8.66 -2.53 -12.81
N GLU A 123 7.79 -1.85 -12.07
CA GLU A 123 8.11 -1.25 -10.77
C GLU A 123 6.85 -1.04 -9.92
N MET A 124 7.06 -0.81 -8.65
CA MET A 124 6.04 -0.36 -7.71
C MET A 124 6.32 1.08 -7.32
N ARG A 125 5.29 1.91 -7.27
CA ARG A 125 5.35 3.31 -6.84
C ARG A 125 4.48 3.54 -5.61
N LEU A 126 4.75 4.63 -4.91
CA LEU A 126 3.93 5.14 -3.82
C LEU A 126 4.16 6.64 -3.64
N THR A 127 3.24 7.30 -2.95
CA THR A 127 3.40 8.69 -2.53
C THR A 127 3.30 8.76 -1.01
N VAL A 128 4.18 9.51 -0.37
CA VAL A 128 4.27 9.64 1.09
C VAL A 128 4.54 11.09 1.48
N ALA A 129 3.94 11.55 2.58
CA ALA A 129 4.23 12.88 3.13
C ALA A 129 5.65 12.94 3.70
N HIS A 130 6.37 14.03 3.43
CA HIS A 130 7.73 14.22 3.94
C HIS A 130 7.82 14.20 5.47
N THR A 131 6.73 14.51 6.15
CA THR A 131 6.60 14.48 7.61
C THR A 131 6.38 13.07 8.17
N ASN A 132 5.98 12.11 7.34
CA ASN A 132 5.75 10.74 7.78
C ASN A 132 7.04 9.92 7.82
N VAL A 133 7.90 10.25 8.80
CA VAL A 133 9.24 9.66 8.95
C VAL A 133 9.18 8.14 9.16
N GLY A 134 8.16 7.65 9.87
CA GLY A 134 7.97 6.22 10.09
C GLY A 134 7.72 5.45 8.79
N ALA A 135 6.83 5.97 7.95
CA ALA A 135 6.53 5.40 6.65
C ALA A 135 7.74 5.48 5.69
N LEU A 136 8.43 6.62 5.65
CA LEU A 136 9.64 6.78 4.85
C LEU A 136 10.71 5.73 5.19
N LYS A 137 10.95 5.48 6.49
CA LYS A 137 11.87 4.43 6.95
C LYS A 137 11.39 3.03 6.56
N LEU A 138 10.10 2.75 6.69
CA LEU A 138 9.50 1.48 6.30
C LEU A 138 9.70 1.22 4.81
N PHE A 139 9.40 2.18 3.96
CA PHE A 139 9.55 2.06 2.51
C PHE A 139 11.02 1.91 2.09
N ALA A 140 11.92 2.70 2.66
CA ALA A 140 13.35 2.58 2.38
C ALA A 140 13.90 1.18 2.73
N ARG A 141 13.50 0.60 3.86
CA ARG A 141 13.87 -0.79 4.25
C ARG A 141 13.36 -1.85 3.28
N HIS A 142 12.27 -1.57 2.55
CA HIS A 142 11.71 -2.43 1.52
C HIS A 142 12.24 -2.13 0.12
N GLY A 143 13.33 -1.37 0.01
CA GLY A 143 14.02 -1.10 -1.26
C GLY A 143 13.36 -0.04 -2.13
N PHE A 144 12.50 0.80 -1.56
CA PHE A 144 12.00 1.98 -2.25
C PHE A 144 13.04 3.10 -2.21
N GLU A 145 13.24 3.74 -3.34
CA GLU A 145 14.08 4.94 -3.52
C GLU A 145 13.22 6.15 -3.90
N VAL A 146 13.70 7.36 -3.62
CA VAL A 146 13.00 8.58 -4.01
C VAL A 146 13.07 8.72 -5.54
N LEU A 147 11.89 8.83 -6.16
CA LEU A 147 11.73 9.11 -7.58
C LEU A 147 11.58 10.63 -7.82
N ASP A 148 10.73 11.27 -7.01
CA ASP A 148 10.49 12.72 -7.07
C ASP A 148 10.27 13.25 -5.65
N ASN A 149 11.11 14.20 -5.26
CA ASN A 149 11.07 14.79 -3.91
C ASN A 149 10.07 15.95 -3.78
N HIS A 150 9.47 16.39 -4.88
CA HIS A 150 8.51 17.51 -4.94
C HIS A 150 7.27 17.14 -5.78
N HIS A 151 6.69 15.99 -5.54
CA HIS A 151 5.56 15.43 -6.29
C HIS A 151 4.22 16.16 -6.04
N GLY A 152 4.24 17.31 -5.41
CA GLY A 152 3.06 18.07 -5.03
C GLY A 152 2.90 18.17 -3.51
N ALA A 153 1.69 18.43 -3.06
CA ALA A 153 1.36 18.55 -1.65
C ALA A 153 0.04 17.82 -1.32
N TYR A 154 -0.07 17.37 -0.09
CA TYR A 154 -1.32 16.91 0.49
C TYR A 154 -2.20 18.09 0.88
N ASP A 155 -3.50 17.89 1.03
CA ASP A 155 -4.45 18.93 1.44
C ASP A 155 -4.08 19.55 2.80
N GLY A 156 -3.43 18.78 3.67
CA GLY A 156 -2.87 19.27 4.93
C GLY A 156 -1.59 20.12 4.78
N GLY A 157 -1.12 20.38 3.56
CA GLY A 157 0.04 21.22 3.27
C GLY A 157 1.39 20.48 3.30
N GLN A 158 1.44 19.20 3.66
CA GLN A 158 2.67 18.44 3.65
C GLN A 158 3.15 18.18 2.23
N ARG A 159 4.44 18.39 1.97
CA ARG A 159 5.06 18.07 0.68
C ARG A 159 4.99 16.55 0.43
N ALA A 160 4.56 16.18 -0.77
CA ALA A 160 4.48 14.80 -1.21
C ALA A 160 5.82 14.36 -1.82
N ILE A 161 6.27 13.18 -1.45
CA ILE A 161 7.44 12.51 -2.01
C ILE A 161 6.95 11.29 -2.77
N ARG A 162 7.32 11.18 -4.05
CA ARG A 162 7.10 9.99 -4.86
C ARG A 162 8.28 9.05 -4.69
N MET A 163 8.02 7.80 -4.34
CA MET A 163 9.03 6.76 -4.23
C MET A 163 8.73 5.62 -5.20
N ARG A 164 9.76 4.87 -5.58
CA ARG A 164 9.63 3.68 -6.42
C ARG A 164 10.52 2.55 -5.94
N ARG A 165 10.12 1.32 -6.29
CA ARG A 165 10.93 0.11 -6.23
C ARG A 165 10.87 -0.59 -7.58
N ARG A 166 12.00 -0.72 -8.28
CA ARG A 166 12.09 -1.43 -9.55
C ARG A 166 12.12 -2.93 -9.32
N PHE A 167 11.48 -3.67 -10.19
CA PHE A 167 11.58 -5.13 -10.23
C PHE A 167 12.73 -5.54 -11.15
N ARG A 168 13.55 -6.49 -10.68
CA ARG A 168 14.58 -7.07 -11.54
C ARG A 168 13.90 -7.96 -12.55
N ARG A 169 14.08 -7.68 -13.84
CA ARG A 169 13.76 -8.65 -14.88
C ARG A 169 14.80 -9.75 -14.79
N SER A 170 14.37 -11.00 -14.62
CA SER A 170 15.26 -12.15 -14.84
C SER A 170 15.66 -12.12 -16.31
N THR A 171 16.94 -11.92 -16.59
CA THR A 171 17.55 -12.08 -17.92
C THR A 171 17.57 -13.55 -18.28
#